data_7780f786db7cc673a0e6d1758af70b08
#
_entry.id   7780f786db7cc673a0e6d1758af70b08
#
_cell.length_a   1.000
_cell.length_b   1.000
_cell.length_c   1.000
_cell.angle_alpha   90.00
_cell.angle_beta   90.00
_cell.angle_gamma   90.00
#
_symmetry.space_group_name_H-M   'P 1'
#
loop_
_entity.id
_entity.type
_entity.pdbx_description
1 polymer ?
#
loop_
_entity_poly.entity_id
_entity_poly.type
_entity_poly.pdbx_seq_one_letter_code
_entity_poly.pdbx_strand_id
1 'polypeptide(L)'
;MQNARLCFLIVVLSTVVVAGAGRPPLSEAAKNGDRAAVRELLQKKANVNATEADGTTALHWASHRDDLESTQLLIRAGAHVNAANDLGATPLWIASENGSASMVKALLQAGANPNLALLLGETPLMVASRSGNADVVEQLIRKGAQVNVRGARGQTALMWAVAQQHPDAVKVLLAHGANVRERSDVWQQMVAVPPHGVPLYNRVIPQGGDTALLFAARVGDLRSAQLLVAAGADVNDADASGVSATVLAAHSGFGELVGFLLERGADANAAAAGFTALHAAIMRRDTRTATALLAKGADANAPVRVWTPTRRSSKDYNFAPELVGATPYWLAARFSEPGVMRLLLKHGADARVVHHGNYHNEEPVEPRSHVTNAVMAATGMGGGVAWVQPDRREREALMLEAVTLAVEQGADVNAVNIDGRTALDAARGLKFERVASFLVEHGARAGTTKR
;
A
#
# COMPACT_ATOMS: atom_id res chain seq x y z
N MET A 1 -6.50 6.80 -11.52
CA MET A 1 -7.06 7.31 -10.27
C MET A 1 -8.37 6.58 -10.02
N GLN A 2 -8.34 5.48 -9.30
CA GLN A 2 -9.54 4.80 -8.83
C GLN A 2 -9.23 4.25 -7.45
N ASN A 3 -9.99 4.75 -6.50
CA ASN A 3 -9.95 4.47 -5.10
C ASN A 3 -9.82 2.96 -4.81
N ALA A 4 -8.75 2.58 -4.16
CA ALA A 4 -8.69 1.32 -3.44
C ALA A 4 -9.65 1.42 -2.23
N ARG A 5 -10.94 1.26 -2.51
CA ARG A 5 -11.91 0.99 -1.46
C ARG A 5 -11.60 -0.40 -0.93
N LEU A 6 -10.94 -0.41 0.21
CA LEU A 6 -10.77 -1.60 1.03
C LEU A 6 -12.15 -2.24 1.17
N CYS A 7 -12.28 -3.49 0.74
CA CYS A 7 -13.51 -4.27 0.87
C CYS A 7 -13.91 -4.30 2.35
N PHE A 8 -14.91 -3.52 2.70
CA PHE A 8 -15.70 -3.75 3.89
C PHE A 8 -16.33 -5.12 3.75
N LEU A 9 -15.94 -6.05 4.58
CA LEU A 9 -16.71 -7.26 4.82
C LEU A 9 -18.00 -6.80 5.51
N ILE A 10 -19.00 -6.45 4.72
CA ILE A 10 -20.38 -6.41 5.20
C ILE A 10 -20.71 -7.86 5.51
N VAL A 11 -20.63 -8.23 6.78
CA VAL A 11 -21.25 -9.44 7.26
C VAL A 11 -22.75 -9.22 7.08
N VAL A 12 -23.26 -9.71 5.96
CA VAL A 12 -24.70 -9.88 5.77
C VAL A 12 -25.13 -10.87 6.85
N LEU A 13 -25.68 -10.37 7.93
CA LEU A 13 -26.39 -11.17 8.90
C LEU A 13 -27.52 -11.87 8.15
N SER A 14 -27.34 -13.18 7.89
CA SER A 14 -28.43 -14.06 7.58
C SER A 14 -29.36 -14.05 8.78
N THR A 15 -30.50 -13.39 8.63
CA THR A 15 -31.59 -13.40 9.59
C THR A 15 -32.13 -14.81 9.70
N VAL A 16 -31.66 -15.56 10.68
CA VAL A 16 -32.45 -16.66 11.22
C VAL A 16 -33.59 -15.99 11.96
N VAL A 17 -34.78 -16.01 11.38
CA VAL A 17 -36.02 -15.60 12.03
C VAL A 17 -36.30 -16.61 13.16
N VAL A 18 -35.81 -16.30 14.35
CA VAL A 18 -36.36 -16.88 15.57
C VAL A 18 -37.61 -16.03 15.89
N ALA A 19 -38.77 -16.58 15.55
CA ALA A 19 -40.05 -15.99 15.94
C ALA A 19 -40.12 -15.95 17.47
N GLY A 20 -40.24 -14.75 18.09
CA GLY A 20 -40.80 -14.71 19.43
C GLY A 20 -40.28 -13.73 20.46
N ALA A 21 -39.35 -12.82 20.19
CA ALA A 21 -39.18 -11.67 21.10
C ALA A 21 -39.07 -10.38 20.26
N GLY A 22 -40.12 -9.58 20.26
CA GLY A 22 -40.11 -8.25 19.70
C GLY A 22 -38.94 -7.44 20.30
N ARG A 23 -38.32 -6.55 19.53
CA ARG A 23 -37.30 -5.63 20.05
C ARG A 23 -37.83 -4.89 21.28
N PRO A 24 -37.00 -4.63 22.31
CA PRO A 24 -37.41 -3.80 23.43
C PRO A 24 -37.87 -2.45 22.92
N PRO A 25 -39.05 -1.97 23.35
CA PRO A 25 -39.64 -0.72 22.82
C PRO A 25 -38.71 0.48 22.93
N LEU A 26 -37.88 0.53 23.98
CA LEU A 26 -36.94 1.62 24.19
C LEU A 26 -35.80 1.57 23.19
N SER A 27 -35.27 0.36 22.84
CA SER A 27 -34.28 0.17 21.80
C SER A 27 -34.84 0.54 20.44
N GLU A 28 -36.06 0.16 20.13
CA GLU A 28 -36.74 0.54 18.86
C GLU A 28 -36.94 2.04 18.74
N ALA A 29 -37.41 2.73 19.81
CA ALA A 29 -37.52 4.18 19.81
C ALA A 29 -36.18 4.89 19.60
N ALA A 30 -35.12 4.43 20.28
CA ALA A 30 -33.77 5.00 20.11
C ALA A 30 -33.22 4.72 18.71
N LYS A 31 -33.43 3.52 18.15
CA LYS A 31 -33.05 3.14 16.79
C LYS A 31 -33.71 4.03 15.75
N ASN A 32 -34.97 4.39 15.93
CA ASN A 32 -35.72 5.25 15.02
C ASN A 32 -35.43 6.74 15.24
N GLY A 33 -34.74 7.12 16.32
CA GLY A 33 -34.48 8.51 16.70
C GLY A 33 -35.72 9.22 17.24
N ASP A 34 -36.69 8.46 17.71
CA ASP A 34 -37.94 9.02 18.29
C ASP A 34 -37.70 9.43 19.75
N ARG A 35 -37.21 10.65 19.92
CA ARG A 35 -36.91 11.23 21.23
C ARG A 35 -38.18 11.38 22.12
N ALA A 36 -39.34 11.59 21.50
CA ALA A 36 -40.58 11.69 22.25
C ALA A 36 -40.96 10.35 22.87
N ALA A 37 -40.90 9.27 22.07
CA ALA A 37 -41.12 7.92 22.55
C ALA A 37 -40.09 7.51 23.60
N VAL A 38 -38.80 7.87 23.41
CA VAL A 38 -37.73 7.60 24.42
C VAL A 38 -38.10 8.25 25.76
N ARG A 39 -38.49 9.53 25.77
CA ARG A 39 -38.93 10.23 27.02
C ARG A 39 -40.15 9.57 27.66
N GLU A 40 -41.18 9.28 26.87
CA GLU A 40 -42.41 8.67 27.34
C GLU A 40 -42.17 7.30 27.97
N LEU A 41 -41.38 6.43 27.29
CA LEU A 41 -41.05 5.11 27.79
C LEU A 41 -40.23 5.18 29.08
N LEU A 42 -39.29 6.13 29.21
CA LEU A 42 -38.53 6.32 30.44
C LEU A 42 -39.40 6.83 31.59
N GLN A 43 -40.36 7.71 31.32
CA GLN A 43 -41.36 8.16 32.33
C GLN A 43 -42.24 6.99 32.81
N LYS A 44 -42.56 6.05 31.93
CA LYS A 44 -43.26 4.79 32.23
C LYS A 44 -42.36 3.72 32.89
N LYS A 45 -41.13 4.08 33.25
CA LYS A 45 -40.16 3.19 33.90
C LYS A 45 -39.83 1.95 33.06
N ALA A 46 -39.80 2.08 31.73
CA ALA A 46 -39.28 1.02 30.85
C ALA A 46 -37.87 0.63 31.28
N ASN A 47 -37.51 -0.68 31.16
CA ASN A 47 -36.20 -1.13 31.49
C ASN A 47 -35.14 -0.51 30.53
N VAL A 48 -34.38 0.46 31.04
CA VAL A 48 -33.36 1.20 30.28
C VAL A 48 -32.22 0.31 29.77
N ASN A 49 -32.01 -0.82 30.43
CA ASN A 49 -30.94 -1.80 30.12
C ASN A 49 -31.45 -3.04 29.38
N ALA A 50 -32.68 -3.00 28.86
CA ALA A 50 -33.16 -4.09 28.02
C ALA A 50 -32.33 -4.25 26.77
N THR A 51 -31.94 -5.48 26.44
CA THR A 51 -31.09 -5.81 25.30
C THR A 51 -31.90 -6.42 24.16
N GLU A 52 -31.49 -6.18 22.95
CA GLU A 52 -31.84 -6.98 21.78
C GLU A 52 -31.17 -8.36 21.86
N ALA A 53 -31.45 -9.24 20.89
CA ALA A 53 -30.93 -10.59 20.87
C ALA A 53 -29.39 -10.69 20.80
N ASP A 54 -28.76 -9.66 20.24
CA ASP A 54 -27.30 -9.53 20.10
C ASP A 54 -26.66 -8.71 21.24
N GLY A 55 -27.39 -8.43 22.32
CA GLY A 55 -26.89 -7.60 23.43
C GLY A 55 -26.98 -6.09 23.21
N THR A 56 -27.44 -5.62 22.05
CA THR A 56 -27.56 -4.18 21.75
C THR A 56 -28.64 -3.51 22.62
N THR A 57 -28.32 -2.36 23.21
CA THR A 57 -29.23 -1.57 24.06
C THR A 57 -29.68 -0.28 23.38
N ALA A 58 -30.65 0.40 23.96
CA ALA A 58 -31.11 1.74 23.52
C ALA A 58 -29.93 2.73 23.48
N LEU A 59 -28.98 2.64 24.43
CA LEU A 59 -27.80 3.52 24.47
C LEU A 59 -26.84 3.29 23.29
N HIS A 60 -26.68 2.06 22.80
CA HIS A 60 -25.94 1.76 21.58
C HIS A 60 -26.56 2.45 20.37
N TRP A 61 -27.89 2.38 20.21
CA TRP A 61 -28.61 3.01 19.11
C TRP A 61 -28.54 4.54 19.16
N ALA A 62 -28.71 5.12 20.36
CA ALA A 62 -28.58 6.57 20.56
C ALA A 62 -27.15 7.04 20.18
N SER A 63 -26.11 6.27 20.57
CA SER A 63 -24.71 6.55 20.19
C SER A 63 -24.46 6.40 18.69
N HIS A 64 -25.03 5.37 18.07
CA HIS A 64 -24.92 5.13 16.63
C HIS A 64 -25.55 6.25 15.80
N ARG A 65 -26.67 6.79 16.25
CA ARG A 65 -27.37 7.89 15.58
C ARG A 65 -26.79 9.27 15.91
N ASP A 66 -25.81 9.35 16.77
CA ASP A 66 -25.27 10.60 17.33
C ASP A 66 -26.36 11.45 18.03
N ASP A 67 -27.34 10.77 18.64
CA ASP A 67 -28.44 11.45 19.37
C ASP A 67 -28.03 11.73 20.83
N LEU A 68 -27.35 12.86 21.01
CA LEU A 68 -26.85 13.28 22.32
C LEU A 68 -27.97 13.46 23.34
N GLU A 69 -29.13 13.92 22.91
CA GLU A 69 -30.28 14.16 23.82
C GLU A 69 -30.80 12.83 24.38
N SER A 70 -31.10 11.86 23.52
CA SER A 70 -31.54 10.53 23.95
C SER A 70 -30.46 9.85 24.80
N THR A 71 -29.17 9.97 24.43
CA THR A 71 -28.04 9.46 25.22
C THR A 71 -28.04 10.02 26.63
N GLN A 72 -28.21 11.34 26.81
CA GLN A 72 -28.27 11.97 28.15
C GLN A 72 -29.47 11.54 28.95
N LEU A 73 -30.64 11.36 28.31
CA LEU A 73 -31.81 10.83 28.95
C LEU A 73 -31.63 9.40 29.46
N LEU A 74 -31.05 8.51 28.62
CA LEU A 74 -30.76 7.13 28.94
C LEU A 74 -29.72 7.02 30.08
N ILE A 75 -28.65 7.81 30.06
CA ILE A 75 -27.65 7.87 31.11
C ILE A 75 -28.26 8.29 32.45
N ARG A 76 -29.08 9.36 32.45
CA ARG A 76 -29.78 9.82 33.66
C ARG A 76 -30.77 8.77 34.22
N ALA A 77 -31.33 7.96 33.35
CA ALA A 77 -32.21 6.85 33.73
C ALA A 77 -31.45 5.60 34.20
N GLY A 78 -30.12 5.61 34.25
CA GLY A 78 -29.29 4.51 34.74
C GLY A 78 -28.89 3.51 33.67
N ALA A 79 -28.76 3.93 32.41
CA ALA A 79 -28.23 3.08 31.35
C ALA A 79 -26.80 2.63 31.68
N HIS A 80 -26.50 1.36 31.44
CA HIS A 80 -25.15 0.81 31.59
C HIS A 80 -24.25 1.31 30.47
N VAL A 81 -23.44 2.35 30.75
CA VAL A 81 -22.58 3.01 29.76
C VAL A 81 -21.51 2.11 29.17
N ASN A 82 -21.18 1.01 29.85
CA ASN A 82 -20.20 0.00 29.45
C ASN A 82 -20.85 -1.29 28.93
N ALA A 83 -22.16 -1.27 28.64
CA ALA A 83 -22.80 -2.43 28.02
C ALA A 83 -22.10 -2.76 26.70
N ALA A 84 -21.78 -4.03 26.48
CA ALA A 84 -21.18 -4.53 25.26
C ALA A 84 -22.17 -5.47 24.58
N ASN A 85 -22.27 -5.37 23.25
CA ASN A 85 -23.01 -6.33 22.45
C ASN A 85 -22.15 -7.59 22.16
N ASP A 86 -22.69 -8.55 21.43
CA ASP A 86 -22.02 -9.83 21.11
C ASP A 86 -20.69 -9.64 20.34
N LEU A 87 -20.47 -8.50 19.70
CA LEU A 87 -19.22 -8.16 19.04
C LEU A 87 -18.23 -7.46 19.99
N GLY A 88 -18.63 -7.16 21.22
CA GLY A 88 -17.87 -6.34 22.17
C GLY A 88 -18.03 -4.84 21.97
N ALA A 89 -18.86 -4.39 21.02
CA ALA A 89 -19.07 -2.96 20.79
C ALA A 89 -19.80 -2.35 21.97
N THR A 90 -19.24 -1.23 22.48
CA THR A 90 -19.84 -0.40 23.52
C THR A 90 -20.38 0.89 22.92
N PRO A 91 -21.29 1.62 23.61
CA PRO A 91 -21.71 2.95 23.18
C PRO A 91 -20.55 3.90 22.90
N LEU A 92 -19.48 3.85 23.72
CA LEU A 92 -18.28 4.66 23.53
C LEU A 92 -17.49 4.26 22.28
N TRP A 93 -17.38 2.96 22.00
CA TRP A 93 -16.74 2.47 20.79
C TRP A 93 -17.44 3.00 19.53
N ILE A 94 -18.77 2.91 19.51
CA ILE A 94 -19.62 3.40 18.40
C ILE A 94 -19.50 4.92 18.24
N ALA A 95 -19.55 5.68 19.34
CA ALA A 95 -19.38 7.14 19.31
C ALA A 95 -17.99 7.55 18.79
N SER A 96 -16.96 6.75 19.11
CA SER A 96 -15.59 6.96 18.66
C SER A 96 -15.44 6.68 17.15
N GLU A 97 -16.13 5.67 16.64
CA GLU A 97 -16.18 5.37 15.21
C GLU A 97 -16.86 6.50 14.42
N ASN A 98 -17.97 7.05 14.95
CA ASN A 98 -18.64 8.19 14.35
C ASN A 98 -17.82 9.49 14.42
N GLY A 99 -16.77 9.53 15.24
CA GLY A 99 -15.97 10.74 15.47
C GLY A 99 -16.74 11.84 16.22
N SER A 100 -17.77 11.52 16.99
CA SER A 100 -18.59 12.49 17.69
C SER A 100 -17.98 12.93 19.02
N ALA A 101 -17.29 14.07 19.02
CA ALA A 101 -16.62 14.60 20.20
C ALA A 101 -17.59 14.90 21.36
N SER A 102 -18.80 15.34 21.07
CA SER A 102 -19.84 15.64 22.08
C SER A 102 -20.39 14.37 22.72
N MET A 103 -20.64 13.34 21.92
CA MET A 103 -21.11 12.03 22.37
C MET A 103 -20.04 11.34 23.22
N VAL A 104 -18.81 11.26 22.71
CA VAL A 104 -17.65 10.70 23.42
C VAL A 104 -17.47 11.40 24.77
N LYS A 105 -17.53 12.73 24.80
CA LYS A 105 -17.45 13.51 26.05
C LYS A 105 -18.53 13.10 27.06
N ALA A 106 -19.79 13.01 26.60
CA ALA A 106 -20.90 12.65 27.48
C ALA A 106 -20.75 11.23 28.06
N LEU A 107 -20.38 10.26 27.24
CA LEU A 107 -20.17 8.88 27.67
C LEU A 107 -18.98 8.75 28.64
N LEU A 108 -17.85 9.42 28.35
CA LEU A 108 -16.67 9.43 29.22
C LEU A 108 -16.95 10.13 30.57
N GLN A 109 -17.79 11.19 30.59
CA GLN A 109 -18.22 11.83 31.82
C GLN A 109 -19.14 10.92 32.64
N ALA A 110 -19.90 10.05 31.99
CA ALA A 110 -20.76 9.08 32.65
C ALA A 110 -20.02 7.79 33.10
N GLY A 111 -18.69 7.73 32.93
CA GLY A 111 -17.85 6.62 33.40
C GLY A 111 -17.66 5.51 32.35
N ALA A 112 -17.82 5.81 31.04
CA ALA A 112 -17.48 4.86 30.01
C ALA A 112 -15.97 4.55 30.05
N ASN A 113 -15.63 3.26 29.97
CA ASN A 113 -14.25 2.78 29.97
C ASN A 113 -13.65 2.87 28.55
N PRO A 114 -12.62 3.69 28.32
CA PRO A 114 -12.04 3.91 27.00
C PRO A 114 -11.20 2.72 26.46
N ASN A 115 -11.05 1.65 27.27
CA ASN A 115 -10.22 0.50 26.93
C ASN A 115 -11.04 -0.77 26.61
N LEU A 116 -12.36 -0.70 26.62
CA LEU A 116 -13.19 -1.82 26.20
C LEU A 116 -13.13 -1.97 24.68
N ALA A 117 -12.63 -3.10 24.23
CA ALA A 117 -12.37 -3.37 22.82
C ALA A 117 -13.39 -4.37 22.25
N LEU A 118 -13.52 -4.37 20.92
CA LEU A 118 -14.17 -5.46 20.19
C LEU A 118 -13.49 -6.80 20.44
N LEU A 119 -14.15 -7.90 20.09
CA LEU A 119 -13.61 -9.26 20.20
C LEU A 119 -12.25 -9.44 19.52
N LEU A 120 -11.95 -8.67 18.47
CA LEU A 120 -10.66 -8.68 17.76
C LEU A 120 -9.64 -7.69 18.33
N GLY A 121 -9.91 -7.09 19.49
CA GLY A 121 -9.00 -6.17 20.18
C GLY A 121 -9.01 -4.73 19.67
N GLU A 122 -9.98 -4.35 18.85
CA GLU A 122 -10.09 -2.98 18.33
C GLU A 122 -10.67 -2.04 19.38
N THR A 123 -9.87 -1.12 19.91
CA THR A 123 -10.25 -0.20 21.00
C THR A 123 -10.96 1.06 20.47
N PRO A 124 -11.71 1.81 21.33
CA PRO A 124 -12.24 3.11 20.99
C PRO A 124 -11.19 4.09 20.44
N LEU A 125 -9.95 4.04 20.97
CA LEU A 125 -8.87 4.89 20.49
C LEU A 125 -8.44 4.53 19.06
N MET A 126 -8.41 3.25 18.70
CA MET A 126 -8.06 2.80 17.34
C MET A 126 -9.09 3.27 16.32
N VAL A 127 -10.38 3.11 16.60
CA VAL A 127 -11.42 3.55 15.65
C VAL A 127 -11.51 5.07 15.56
N ALA A 128 -11.31 5.80 16.67
CA ALA A 128 -11.21 7.25 16.66
C ALA A 128 -10.01 7.74 15.81
N SER A 129 -8.90 7.03 15.89
CA SER A 129 -7.71 7.32 15.08
C SER A 129 -7.94 7.03 13.59
N ARG A 130 -8.72 5.99 13.27
CA ARG A 130 -9.16 5.66 11.92
C ARG A 130 -10.13 6.69 11.35
N SER A 131 -11.06 7.23 12.18
CA SER A 131 -12.00 8.27 11.76
C SER A 131 -11.34 9.65 11.66
N GLY A 132 -10.18 9.86 12.29
CA GLY A 132 -9.35 11.05 12.13
C GLY A 132 -9.74 12.23 13.02
N ASN A 133 -10.69 12.09 13.93
CA ASN A 133 -11.07 13.18 14.81
C ASN A 133 -10.07 13.33 15.97
N ALA A 134 -9.15 14.28 15.84
CA ALA A 134 -8.10 14.54 16.82
C ALA A 134 -8.65 14.90 18.21
N ASP A 135 -9.81 15.61 18.29
CA ASP A 135 -10.43 15.96 19.57
C ASP A 135 -10.96 14.71 20.30
N VAL A 136 -11.50 13.74 19.57
CA VAL A 136 -11.94 12.45 20.15
C VAL A 136 -10.75 11.66 20.63
N VAL A 137 -9.68 11.58 19.85
CA VAL A 137 -8.41 10.93 20.23
C VAL A 137 -7.88 11.54 21.52
N GLU A 138 -7.80 12.86 21.60
CA GLU A 138 -7.33 13.57 22.79
C GLU A 138 -8.21 13.31 24.02
N GLN A 139 -9.55 13.33 23.87
CA GLN A 139 -10.48 13.06 24.95
C GLN A 139 -10.35 11.64 25.52
N LEU A 140 -10.22 10.65 24.64
CA LEU A 140 -10.03 9.25 25.04
C LEU A 140 -8.73 9.06 25.82
N ILE A 141 -7.61 9.64 25.33
CA ILE A 141 -6.30 9.52 25.99
C ILE A 141 -6.34 10.19 27.37
N ARG A 142 -6.90 11.41 27.48
CA ARG A 142 -7.02 12.10 28.77
C ARG A 142 -7.89 11.35 29.78
N LYS A 143 -8.74 10.46 29.32
CA LYS A 143 -9.61 9.59 30.13
C LYS A 143 -9.03 8.18 30.34
N GLY A 144 -7.74 8.00 30.02
CA GLY A 144 -7.00 6.79 30.34
C GLY A 144 -7.02 5.72 29.25
N ALA A 145 -7.34 6.09 27.99
CA ALA A 145 -7.12 5.17 26.87
C ALA A 145 -5.63 4.82 26.72
N GLN A 146 -5.34 3.54 26.63
CA GLN A 146 -3.97 3.03 26.46
C GLN A 146 -3.53 3.24 25.00
N VAL A 147 -2.49 4.08 24.80
CA VAL A 147 -2.07 4.56 23.48
C VAL A 147 -1.45 3.46 22.62
N ASN A 148 -0.70 2.54 23.24
CA ASN A 148 0.10 1.53 22.55
C ASN A 148 -0.52 0.12 22.54
N VAL A 149 -1.83 0.01 22.73
CA VAL A 149 -2.53 -1.26 22.60
C VAL A 149 -2.40 -1.77 21.17
N ARG A 150 -2.22 -3.07 21.04
CA ARG A 150 -2.16 -3.79 19.76
C ARG A 150 -3.50 -4.47 19.52
N GLY A 151 -4.18 -4.11 18.46
CA GLY A 151 -5.42 -4.74 18.01
C GLY A 151 -5.15 -5.88 17.03
N ALA A 152 -6.14 -6.16 16.19
CA ALA A 152 -6.03 -7.17 15.16
C ALA A 152 -4.77 -6.97 14.31
N ARG A 153 -4.05 -8.07 14.03
CA ARG A 153 -2.77 -8.07 13.30
C ARG A 153 -1.69 -7.20 13.92
N GLY A 154 -1.75 -6.96 15.23
CA GLY A 154 -0.76 -6.17 15.95
C GLY A 154 -0.74 -4.68 15.58
N GLN A 155 -1.79 -4.16 14.94
CA GLN A 155 -1.87 -2.76 14.56
C GLN A 155 -2.22 -1.87 15.76
N THR A 156 -1.62 -0.67 15.82
CA THR A 156 -1.84 0.33 16.85
C THR A 156 -2.73 1.48 16.35
N ALA A 157 -3.23 2.30 17.28
CA ALA A 157 -3.95 3.54 16.94
C ALA A 157 -3.13 4.46 16.01
N LEU A 158 -1.81 4.55 16.22
CA LEU A 158 -0.90 5.33 15.39
C LEU A 158 -0.87 4.82 13.94
N MET A 159 -0.77 3.50 13.74
CA MET A 159 -0.80 2.89 12.41
C MET A 159 -2.13 3.14 11.70
N TRP A 160 -3.25 3.09 12.42
CA TRP A 160 -4.58 3.37 11.89
C TRP A 160 -4.71 4.83 11.43
N ALA A 161 -4.26 5.81 12.26
CA ALA A 161 -4.29 7.22 11.90
C ALA A 161 -3.48 7.50 10.63
N VAL A 162 -2.27 6.92 10.53
CA VAL A 162 -1.40 7.08 9.35
C VAL A 162 -1.98 6.42 8.11
N ALA A 163 -2.50 5.19 8.23
CA ALA A 163 -3.09 4.46 7.10
C ALA A 163 -4.27 5.19 6.46
N GLN A 164 -4.96 6.05 7.22
CA GLN A 164 -6.08 6.86 6.76
C GLN A 164 -5.71 8.33 6.48
N GLN A 165 -4.41 8.67 6.56
CA GLN A 165 -3.89 10.01 6.30
C GLN A 165 -4.48 11.10 7.22
N HIS A 166 -4.45 10.83 8.53
CA HIS A 166 -4.94 11.74 9.57
C HIS A 166 -3.79 12.34 10.41
N PRO A 167 -2.97 13.24 9.86
CA PRO A 167 -1.78 13.76 10.54
C PRO A 167 -2.08 14.50 11.84
N ASP A 168 -3.26 15.08 12.01
CA ASP A 168 -3.62 15.75 13.26
C ASP A 168 -3.86 14.73 14.39
N ALA A 169 -4.48 13.58 14.10
CA ALA A 169 -4.58 12.47 15.05
C ALA A 169 -3.20 11.86 15.34
N VAL A 170 -2.33 11.71 14.32
CA VAL A 170 -0.94 11.28 14.49
C VAL A 170 -0.19 12.20 15.46
N LYS A 171 -0.32 13.52 15.30
CA LYS A 171 0.30 14.51 16.18
C LYS A 171 -0.14 14.34 17.63
N VAL A 172 -1.44 14.15 17.88
CA VAL A 172 -1.97 13.92 19.23
C VAL A 172 -1.42 12.62 19.81
N LEU A 173 -1.46 11.53 19.07
CA LEU A 173 -0.95 10.23 19.53
C LEU A 173 0.53 10.30 19.91
N LEU A 174 1.37 10.94 19.06
CA LEU A 174 2.80 11.11 19.33
C LEU A 174 3.06 11.99 20.57
N ALA A 175 2.27 13.05 20.77
CA ALA A 175 2.37 13.90 21.95
C ALA A 175 2.07 13.15 23.26
N HIS A 176 1.31 12.04 23.16
CA HIS A 176 0.94 11.18 24.28
C HIS A 176 1.74 9.86 24.32
N GLY A 177 2.89 9.78 23.66
CA GLY A 177 3.81 8.65 23.77
C GLY A 177 3.47 7.44 22.92
N ALA A 178 2.82 7.64 21.77
CA ALA A 178 2.67 6.56 20.79
C ALA A 178 4.04 6.07 20.32
N ASN A 179 4.24 4.74 20.33
CA ASN A 179 5.50 4.12 19.98
C ASN A 179 5.66 4.06 18.46
N VAL A 180 6.55 4.88 17.89
CA VAL A 180 6.84 4.93 16.45
C VAL A 180 7.52 3.68 15.90
N ARG A 181 8.13 2.87 16.79
CA ARG A 181 8.88 1.66 16.43
C ARG A 181 8.03 0.39 16.53
N GLU A 182 6.78 0.50 16.95
CA GLU A 182 5.88 -0.65 17.01
C GLU A 182 5.68 -1.22 15.61
N ARG A 183 5.62 -2.56 15.52
CA ARG A 183 5.44 -3.27 14.26
C ARG A 183 4.15 -4.07 14.27
N SER A 184 3.46 -4.13 13.16
CA SER A 184 2.35 -5.06 12.98
C SER A 184 2.84 -6.52 13.06
N ASP A 185 1.92 -7.46 13.26
CA ASP A 185 2.27 -8.88 13.30
C ASP A 185 2.84 -9.34 11.96
N VAL A 186 3.74 -10.31 12.04
CA VAL A 186 4.26 -11.01 10.85
C VAL A 186 3.52 -12.32 10.69
N TRP A 187 3.03 -12.58 9.48
CA TRP A 187 2.44 -13.89 9.14
C TRP A 187 3.03 -14.43 7.85
N GLN A 188 3.01 -15.74 7.72
CA GLN A 188 3.44 -16.41 6.51
C GLN A 188 2.26 -16.56 5.55
N GLN A 189 2.41 -16.10 4.33
CA GLN A 189 1.41 -16.24 3.28
C GLN A 189 1.95 -17.08 2.13
N MET A 190 1.24 -18.16 1.81
CA MET A 190 1.54 -18.90 0.58
C MET A 190 1.01 -18.10 -0.60
N VAL A 191 1.90 -17.80 -1.55
CA VAL A 191 1.60 -17.05 -2.76
C VAL A 191 1.86 -17.93 -3.97
N ALA A 192 0.86 -18.03 -4.85
CA ALA A 192 1.03 -18.64 -6.15
C ALA A 192 1.89 -17.70 -7.01
N VAL A 193 2.95 -18.27 -7.57
CA VAL A 193 3.93 -17.52 -8.38
C VAL A 193 4.03 -18.14 -9.77
N PRO A 194 4.52 -17.41 -10.78
CA PRO A 194 4.74 -17.98 -12.12
C PRO A 194 5.72 -19.17 -12.09
N PRO A 195 5.41 -20.23 -12.85
CA PRO A 195 4.19 -20.45 -13.60
C PRO A 195 3.01 -20.80 -12.69
N HIS A 196 1.93 -20.04 -12.81
CA HIS A 196 0.75 -20.22 -11.98
C HIS A 196 0.08 -21.57 -12.21
N GLY A 197 -0.52 -22.13 -11.15
CA GLY A 197 -1.21 -23.41 -11.21
C GLY A 197 -0.31 -24.63 -10.98
N VAL A 198 0.98 -24.45 -10.79
CA VAL A 198 1.92 -25.52 -10.42
C VAL A 198 2.33 -25.33 -8.94
N PRO A 199 1.80 -26.16 -8.01
CA PRO A 199 2.02 -25.96 -6.56
C PRO A 199 3.51 -25.94 -6.15
N LEU A 200 4.36 -26.64 -6.89
CA LEU A 200 5.81 -26.69 -6.63
C LEU A 200 6.48 -25.31 -6.69
N TYR A 201 5.92 -24.37 -7.45
CA TYR A 201 6.45 -23.02 -7.58
C TYR A 201 5.86 -22.04 -6.56
N ASN A 202 4.84 -22.44 -5.79
CA ASN A 202 4.33 -21.60 -4.72
C ASN A 202 5.43 -21.28 -3.70
N ARG A 203 5.40 -20.07 -3.19
CA ARG A 203 6.37 -19.59 -2.19
C ARG A 203 5.63 -19.09 -0.96
N VAL A 204 6.23 -19.37 0.18
CA VAL A 204 5.80 -18.79 1.44
C VAL A 204 6.56 -17.48 1.63
N ILE A 205 5.82 -16.38 1.74
CA ILE A 205 6.36 -15.03 1.83
C ILE A 205 5.90 -14.41 3.14
N PRO A 206 6.83 -13.86 3.94
CA PRO A 206 6.45 -13.13 5.13
C PRO A 206 5.72 -11.83 4.73
N GLN A 207 4.63 -11.55 5.43
CA GLN A 207 3.83 -10.34 5.28
C GLN A 207 3.74 -9.63 6.62
N GLY A 208 3.47 -8.31 6.60
CA GLY A 208 3.38 -7.53 7.83
C GLY A 208 4.73 -7.07 8.35
N GLY A 209 4.85 -6.86 9.67
CA GLY A 209 6.04 -6.22 10.24
C GLY A 209 6.11 -4.73 9.91
N ASP A 210 5.01 -4.14 9.47
CA ASP A 210 4.94 -2.73 9.09
C ASP A 210 5.01 -1.83 10.33
N THR A 211 5.84 -0.78 10.27
CA THR A 211 5.79 0.35 11.18
C THR A 211 4.84 1.44 10.68
N ALA A 212 4.52 2.43 11.52
CA ALA A 212 3.70 3.57 11.09
C ALA A 212 4.34 4.32 9.90
N LEU A 213 5.68 4.39 9.82
CA LEU A 213 6.38 5.01 8.68
C LEU A 213 6.18 4.24 7.37
N LEU A 214 6.14 2.90 7.42
CA LEU A 214 5.85 2.08 6.24
C LEU A 214 4.40 2.27 5.77
N PHE A 215 3.44 2.45 6.69
CA PHE A 215 2.08 2.84 6.31
C PHE A 215 2.06 4.22 5.63
N ALA A 216 2.78 5.22 6.16
CA ALA A 216 2.90 6.54 5.54
C ALA A 216 3.49 6.45 4.13
N ALA A 217 4.54 5.64 3.95
CA ALA A 217 5.16 5.42 2.64
C ALA A 217 4.21 4.77 1.63
N ARG A 218 3.37 3.85 2.08
CA ARG A 218 2.39 3.15 1.23
C ARG A 218 1.26 4.05 0.73
N VAL A 219 0.79 4.98 1.57
CA VAL A 219 -0.34 5.87 1.25
C VAL A 219 0.09 7.27 0.81
N GLY A 220 1.39 7.59 0.87
CA GLY A 220 1.94 8.88 0.47
C GLY A 220 1.68 10.01 1.47
N ASP A 221 1.49 9.70 2.74
CA ASP A 221 1.26 10.72 3.77
C ASP A 221 2.59 11.34 4.24
N LEU A 222 3.05 12.32 3.46
CA LEU A 222 4.28 13.06 3.75
C LEU A 222 4.21 13.77 5.11
N ARG A 223 3.04 14.32 5.48
CA ARG A 223 2.90 15.07 6.73
C ARG A 223 3.03 14.14 7.94
N SER A 224 2.39 12.98 7.92
CA SER A 224 2.57 11.97 8.96
C SER A 224 3.99 11.42 8.98
N ALA A 225 4.62 11.17 7.82
CA ALA A 225 6.01 10.72 7.76
C ALA A 225 6.96 11.74 8.41
N GLN A 226 6.77 13.03 8.18
CA GLN A 226 7.55 14.09 8.83
C GLN A 226 7.40 14.06 10.35
N LEU A 227 6.18 13.90 10.86
CA LEU A 227 5.90 13.79 12.29
C LEU A 227 6.55 12.54 12.90
N LEU A 228 6.43 11.39 12.22
CA LEU A 228 7.00 10.12 12.67
C LEU A 228 8.53 10.16 12.75
N VAL A 229 9.18 10.69 11.71
CA VAL A 229 10.65 10.81 11.68
C VAL A 229 11.13 11.81 12.74
N ALA A 230 10.41 12.92 12.95
CA ALA A 230 10.72 13.85 14.03
C ALA A 230 10.56 13.21 15.42
N ALA A 231 9.67 12.23 15.57
CA ALA A 231 9.47 11.44 16.79
C ALA A 231 10.44 10.24 16.91
N GLY A 232 11.39 10.07 16.01
CA GLY A 232 12.43 9.03 16.05
C GLY A 232 12.10 7.72 15.35
N ALA A 233 11.19 7.75 14.36
CA ALA A 233 11.02 6.61 13.45
C ALA A 233 12.30 6.42 12.61
N ASP A 234 12.69 5.17 12.40
CA ASP A 234 13.85 4.83 11.59
C ASP A 234 13.49 4.90 10.10
N VAL A 235 14.14 5.79 9.36
CA VAL A 235 13.92 5.96 7.91
C VAL A 235 14.35 4.74 7.09
N ASN A 236 15.16 3.86 7.68
CA ASN A 236 15.64 2.62 7.06
C ASN A 236 14.81 1.38 7.45
N ASP A 237 13.72 1.57 8.18
CA ASP A 237 12.81 0.47 8.48
C ASP A 237 12.31 -0.21 7.20
N ALA A 238 12.20 -1.54 7.27
CA ALA A 238 11.64 -2.38 6.22
C ALA A 238 10.57 -3.32 6.82
N ASP A 239 9.63 -3.72 5.99
CA ASP A 239 8.63 -4.74 6.33
C ASP A 239 9.25 -6.14 6.42
N ALA A 240 8.45 -7.15 6.76
CA ALA A 240 8.92 -8.53 6.87
C ALA A 240 9.44 -9.15 5.56
N SER A 241 9.08 -8.57 4.40
CA SER A 241 9.58 -8.97 3.09
C SER A 241 10.84 -8.21 2.66
N GLY A 242 11.33 -7.28 3.48
CA GLY A 242 12.50 -6.47 3.21
C GLY A 242 12.25 -5.21 2.40
N VAL A 243 10.98 -4.81 2.19
CA VAL A 243 10.65 -3.57 1.47
C VAL A 243 10.80 -2.38 2.41
N SER A 244 11.76 -1.49 2.13
CA SER A 244 11.98 -0.27 2.92
C SER A 244 10.95 0.82 2.62
N ALA A 245 10.82 1.81 3.52
CA ALA A 245 9.94 2.96 3.32
C ALA A 245 10.25 3.72 2.00
N THR A 246 11.54 3.86 1.65
CA THR A 246 11.96 4.53 0.41
C THR A 246 11.56 3.73 -0.83
N VAL A 247 11.74 2.41 -0.82
CA VAL A 247 11.31 1.52 -1.91
C VAL A 247 9.80 1.55 -2.05
N LEU A 248 9.06 1.48 -0.93
CA LEU A 248 7.60 1.48 -0.92
C LEU A 248 7.03 2.80 -1.45
N ALA A 249 7.59 3.94 -1.06
CA ALA A 249 7.19 5.27 -1.55
C ALA A 249 7.48 5.43 -3.05
N ALA A 250 8.67 4.99 -3.53
CA ALA A 250 9.02 5.00 -4.95
C ALA A 250 8.10 4.08 -5.77
N HIS A 251 7.84 2.87 -5.27
CA HIS A 251 6.92 1.92 -5.88
C HIS A 251 5.49 2.48 -6.00
N SER A 252 5.03 3.22 -5.00
CA SER A 252 3.70 3.85 -4.99
C SER A 252 3.64 5.17 -5.77
N GLY A 253 4.79 5.75 -6.17
CA GLY A 253 4.88 6.98 -6.96
C GLY A 253 4.86 8.26 -6.13
N PHE A 254 5.25 8.20 -4.86
CA PHE A 254 5.29 9.34 -3.95
C PHE A 254 6.70 9.96 -3.90
N GLY A 255 7.14 10.54 -5.01
CA GLY A 255 8.49 11.08 -5.17
C GLY A 255 8.88 12.15 -4.15
N GLU A 256 7.94 12.99 -3.69
CA GLU A 256 8.22 13.97 -2.63
C GLU A 256 8.55 13.30 -1.29
N LEU A 257 7.85 12.20 -0.98
CA LEU A 257 8.14 11.41 0.21
C LEU A 257 9.49 10.70 0.08
N VAL A 258 9.83 10.18 -1.10
CA VAL A 258 11.18 9.63 -1.37
C VAL A 258 12.24 10.69 -1.11
N GLY A 259 12.08 11.90 -1.67
CA GLY A 259 12.99 13.02 -1.44
C GLY A 259 13.18 13.33 0.05
N PHE A 260 12.09 13.42 0.80
CA PHE A 260 12.12 13.66 2.25
C PHE A 260 12.88 12.56 2.99
N LEU A 261 12.61 11.28 2.70
CA LEU A 261 13.31 10.16 3.35
C LEU A 261 14.81 10.19 3.07
N LEU A 262 15.21 10.44 1.83
CA LEU A 262 16.62 10.57 1.41
C LEU A 262 17.33 11.77 2.11
N GLU A 263 16.64 12.89 2.30
CA GLU A 263 17.16 14.02 3.05
C GLU A 263 17.40 13.70 4.54
N ARG A 264 16.65 12.74 5.07
CA ARG A 264 16.77 12.26 6.45
C ARG A 264 17.70 11.06 6.60
N GLY A 265 18.45 10.71 5.55
CA GLY A 265 19.48 9.67 5.58
C GLY A 265 18.99 8.27 5.27
N ALA A 266 17.85 8.15 4.58
CA ALA A 266 17.42 6.85 4.08
C ALA A 266 18.43 6.30 3.06
N ASP A 267 18.68 4.98 3.14
CA ASP A 267 19.55 4.28 2.21
C ASP A 267 18.93 4.21 0.81
N ALA A 268 19.54 4.92 -0.16
CA ALA A 268 19.12 4.90 -1.55
C ALA A 268 19.32 3.53 -2.22
N ASN A 269 20.14 2.65 -1.61
CA ASN A 269 20.52 1.33 -2.12
C ASN A 269 19.80 0.18 -1.38
N ALA A 270 18.84 0.48 -0.50
CA ALA A 270 18.06 -0.55 0.17
C ALA A 270 17.45 -1.52 -0.84
N ALA A 271 17.85 -2.80 -0.80
CA ALA A 271 17.51 -3.81 -1.78
C ALA A 271 17.18 -5.19 -1.18
N ALA A 272 16.82 -5.25 0.11
CA ALA A 272 16.50 -6.51 0.78
C ALA A 272 15.29 -7.23 0.15
N ALA A 273 14.37 -6.47 -0.47
CA ALA A 273 13.27 -7.00 -1.26
C ALA A 273 13.67 -7.52 -2.66
N GLY A 274 14.97 -7.45 -3.02
CA GLY A 274 15.50 -7.87 -4.32
C GLY A 274 15.50 -6.78 -5.40
N PHE A 275 15.00 -5.60 -5.13
CA PHE A 275 15.03 -4.43 -6.02
C PHE A 275 15.16 -3.14 -5.20
N THR A 276 15.61 -2.06 -5.83
CA THR A 276 15.82 -0.76 -5.20
C THR A 276 14.72 0.23 -5.56
N ALA A 277 14.68 1.37 -4.86
CA ALA A 277 13.81 2.49 -5.21
C ALA A 277 14.09 3.04 -6.62
N LEU A 278 15.35 2.96 -7.11
CA LEU A 278 15.72 3.39 -8.46
C LEU A 278 15.06 2.52 -9.53
N HIS A 279 15.02 1.20 -9.34
CA HIS A 279 14.29 0.30 -10.24
C HIS A 279 12.79 0.67 -10.30
N ALA A 280 12.17 0.92 -9.14
CA ALA A 280 10.76 1.31 -9.08
C ALA A 280 10.51 2.66 -9.77
N ALA A 281 11.37 3.64 -9.59
CA ALA A 281 11.28 4.94 -10.26
C ALA A 281 11.35 4.81 -11.79
N ILE A 282 12.24 3.96 -12.31
CA ILE A 282 12.36 3.67 -13.74
C ILE A 282 11.08 2.99 -14.25
N MET A 283 10.60 1.95 -13.58
CA MET A 283 9.37 1.26 -13.98
C MET A 283 8.15 2.17 -14.02
N ARG A 284 8.13 3.24 -13.22
CA ARG A 284 7.08 4.25 -13.18
C ARG A 284 7.31 5.43 -14.11
N ARG A 285 8.45 5.50 -14.80
CA ARG A 285 8.87 6.64 -15.63
C ARG A 285 8.98 7.94 -14.80
N ASP A 286 9.33 7.82 -13.52
CA ASP A 286 9.50 8.95 -12.61
C ASP A 286 10.96 9.42 -12.62
N THR A 287 11.30 10.21 -13.64
CA THR A 287 12.63 10.79 -13.82
C THR A 287 13.05 11.68 -12.64
N ARG A 288 12.08 12.38 -12.00
CA ARG A 288 12.38 13.25 -10.84
C ARG A 288 12.86 12.43 -9.65
N THR A 289 12.15 11.36 -9.33
CA THR A 289 12.55 10.44 -8.25
C THR A 289 13.86 9.71 -8.58
N ALA A 290 14.06 9.26 -9.83
CA ALA A 290 15.32 8.68 -10.25
C ALA A 290 16.49 9.66 -10.09
N THR A 291 16.30 10.94 -10.44
CA THR A 291 17.31 12.01 -10.26
C THR A 291 17.66 12.19 -8.77
N ALA A 292 16.65 12.26 -7.91
CA ALA A 292 16.87 12.42 -6.46
C ALA A 292 17.64 11.24 -5.87
N LEU A 293 17.29 10.00 -6.25
CA LEU A 293 17.96 8.78 -5.81
C LEU A 293 19.43 8.75 -6.23
N LEU A 294 19.71 9.01 -7.51
CA LEU A 294 21.07 9.03 -8.04
C LEU A 294 21.93 10.15 -7.40
N ALA A 295 21.36 11.32 -7.17
CA ALA A 295 22.02 12.41 -6.44
C ALA A 295 22.36 12.06 -4.99
N LYS A 296 21.68 11.08 -4.41
CA LYS A 296 21.92 10.53 -3.06
C LYS A 296 22.71 9.22 -3.06
N GLY A 297 23.36 8.88 -4.19
CA GLY A 297 24.26 7.75 -4.29
C GLY A 297 23.59 6.40 -4.57
N ALA A 298 22.40 6.40 -5.17
CA ALA A 298 21.81 5.17 -5.69
C ALA A 298 22.76 4.52 -6.72
N ASP A 299 22.97 3.21 -6.60
CA ASP A 299 23.84 2.46 -7.50
C ASP A 299 23.18 2.32 -8.88
N ALA A 300 23.75 2.98 -9.88
CA ALA A 300 23.29 2.96 -11.27
C ALA A 300 23.48 1.58 -11.95
N ASN A 301 24.16 0.63 -11.29
CA ASN A 301 24.47 -0.70 -11.80
C ASN A 301 23.85 -1.84 -10.98
N ALA A 302 23.11 -1.52 -9.91
CA ALA A 302 22.49 -2.55 -9.09
C ALA A 302 21.51 -3.41 -9.91
N PRO A 303 21.65 -4.75 -9.96
CA PRO A 303 20.70 -5.57 -10.70
C PRO A 303 19.44 -5.86 -9.89
N VAL A 304 18.32 -6.06 -10.55
CA VAL A 304 17.14 -6.71 -9.95
C VAL A 304 17.53 -8.13 -9.56
N ARG A 305 17.39 -8.49 -8.28
CA ARG A 305 17.82 -9.79 -7.74
C ARG A 305 16.72 -10.81 -7.65
N VAL A 306 15.51 -10.34 -7.38
CA VAL A 306 14.32 -11.18 -7.19
C VAL A 306 13.13 -10.51 -7.84
N TRP A 307 12.33 -11.30 -8.54
CA TRP A 307 11.03 -10.85 -9.06
C TRP A 307 10.03 -10.67 -7.91
N THR A 308 9.08 -9.75 -8.10
CA THR A 308 8.03 -9.50 -7.09
C THR A 308 6.96 -10.58 -7.21
N PRO A 309 6.65 -11.32 -6.14
CA PRO A 309 5.56 -12.29 -6.18
C PRO A 309 4.23 -11.59 -6.42
N THR A 310 3.49 -12.03 -7.42
CA THR A 310 2.19 -11.48 -7.77
C THR A 310 1.09 -12.50 -7.57
N ARG A 311 -0.08 -12.05 -7.18
CA ARG A 311 -1.28 -12.86 -7.25
C ARG A 311 -1.79 -12.87 -8.68
N ARG A 312 -2.27 -14.02 -9.15
CA ARG A 312 -2.79 -14.21 -10.53
C ARG A 312 -3.83 -13.16 -10.95
N SER A 313 -4.61 -12.64 -10.01
CA SER A 313 -5.63 -11.62 -10.23
C SER A 313 -5.17 -10.19 -9.92
N SER A 314 -3.93 -9.99 -9.48
CA SER A 314 -3.40 -8.69 -9.12
C SER A 314 -2.88 -7.98 -10.37
N LYS A 315 -3.31 -6.73 -10.54
CA LYS A 315 -2.72 -5.79 -11.50
C LYS A 315 -1.68 -4.89 -10.82
N ASP A 316 -1.20 -5.30 -9.64
CA ASP A 316 -0.22 -4.53 -8.90
C ASP A 316 1.08 -4.44 -9.70
N TYR A 317 1.74 -3.33 -9.55
CA TYR A 317 3.04 -3.08 -10.14
C TYR A 317 4.05 -4.10 -9.61
N ASN A 318 4.68 -4.85 -10.50
CA ASN A 318 5.60 -5.91 -10.13
C ASN A 318 6.82 -5.95 -11.05
N PHE A 319 7.90 -6.55 -10.56
CA PHE A 319 9.02 -6.95 -11.38
C PHE A 319 8.79 -8.38 -11.85
N ALA A 320 8.59 -8.53 -13.14
CA ALA A 320 8.38 -9.85 -13.75
C ALA A 320 9.67 -10.71 -13.69
N PRO A 321 9.53 -12.06 -13.71
CA PRO A 321 10.70 -12.96 -13.66
C PRO A 321 11.74 -12.69 -14.72
N GLU A 322 11.33 -12.24 -15.89
CA GLU A 322 12.21 -11.91 -17.01
C GLU A 322 13.16 -10.74 -16.72
N LEU A 323 12.81 -9.89 -15.74
CA LEU A 323 13.59 -8.71 -15.38
C LEU A 323 14.66 -9.00 -14.31
N VAL A 324 14.73 -10.23 -13.79
CA VAL A 324 15.78 -10.61 -12.83
C VAL A 324 17.13 -10.55 -13.52
N GLY A 325 18.08 -9.82 -12.93
CA GLY A 325 19.40 -9.52 -13.52
C GLY A 325 19.46 -8.19 -14.28
N ALA A 326 18.31 -7.53 -14.53
CA ALA A 326 18.29 -6.27 -15.25
C ALA A 326 18.90 -5.13 -14.40
N THR A 327 19.82 -4.37 -15.00
CA THR A 327 20.37 -3.14 -14.41
C THR A 327 19.48 -1.94 -14.70
N PRO A 328 19.60 -0.84 -13.94
CA PRO A 328 18.84 0.40 -14.19
C PRO A 328 18.96 0.91 -15.64
N TYR A 329 20.18 0.85 -16.23
CA TYR A 329 20.40 1.28 -17.62
C TYR A 329 19.67 0.40 -18.61
N TRP A 330 19.76 -0.92 -18.44
CA TRP A 330 19.04 -1.87 -19.29
C TRP A 330 17.53 -1.70 -19.17
N LEU A 331 16.99 -1.49 -17.96
CA LEU A 331 15.57 -1.23 -17.74
C LEU A 331 15.12 0.08 -18.42
N ALA A 332 15.88 1.15 -18.27
CA ALA A 332 15.58 2.43 -18.92
C ALA A 332 15.59 2.31 -20.45
N ALA A 333 16.53 1.54 -21.03
CA ALA A 333 16.53 1.21 -22.45
C ALA A 333 15.29 0.39 -22.83
N ARG A 334 14.99 -0.68 -22.09
CA ARG A 334 13.85 -1.58 -22.35
C ARG A 334 12.50 -0.88 -22.38
N PHE A 335 12.35 0.14 -21.58
CA PHE A 335 11.11 0.91 -21.47
C PHE A 335 11.15 2.26 -22.21
N SER A 336 12.17 2.46 -23.05
CA SER A 336 12.35 3.65 -23.88
C SER A 336 12.32 4.96 -23.07
N GLU A 337 13.23 5.05 -22.09
CA GLU A 337 13.40 6.22 -21.23
C GLU A 337 14.77 6.92 -21.47
N PRO A 338 14.97 7.55 -22.61
CA PRO A 338 16.27 8.12 -22.99
C PRO A 338 16.76 9.18 -22.01
N GLY A 339 15.86 9.94 -21.39
CA GLY A 339 16.22 10.92 -20.36
C GLY A 339 16.87 10.26 -19.14
N VAL A 340 16.29 9.13 -18.69
CA VAL A 340 16.84 8.34 -17.57
C VAL A 340 18.14 7.64 -17.99
N MET A 341 18.25 7.13 -19.22
CA MET A 341 19.49 6.54 -19.73
C MET A 341 20.64 7.55 -19.65
N ARG A 342 20.47 8.79 -20.12
CA ARG A 342 21.48 9.85 -19.99
C ARG A 342 21.84 10.17 -18.54
N LEU A 343 20.84 10.22 -17.69
CA LEU A 343 21.03 10.45 -16.27
C LEU A 343 21.88 9.34 -15.63
N LEU A 344 21.58 8.07 -15.92
CA LEU A 344 22.30 6.92 -15.43
C LEU A 344 23.77 6.92 -15.92
N LEU A 345 24.02 7.24 -17.18
CA LEU A 345 25.38 7.39 -17.72
C LEU A 345 26.20 8.43 -16.95
N LYS A 346 25.59 9.57 -16.59
CA LYS A 346 26.26 10.60 -15.77
C LYS A 346 26.64 10.10 -14.38
N HIS A 347 25.96 9.07 -13.89
CA HIS A 347 26.20 8.44 -12.59
C HIS A 347 26.95 7.10 -12.70
N GLY A 348 27.63 6.85 -13.85
CA GLY A 348 28.53 5.70 -14.00
C GLY A 348 27.83 4.36 -14.31
N ALA A 349 26.64 4.42 -14.92
CA ALA A 349 26.01 3.19 -15.41
C ALA A 349 26.84 2.53 -16.52
N ASP A 350 27.00 1.20 -16.44
CA ASP A 350 27.59 0.41 -17.51
C ASP A 350 26.53 0.16 -18.61
N ALA A 351 26.69 0.83 -19.73
CA ALA A 351 25.81 0.68 -20.89
C ALA A 351 26.01 -0.60 -21.70
N ARG A 352 27.11 -1.32 -21.45
CA ARG A 352 27.52 -2.52 -22.22
C ARG A 352 27.02 -3.81 -21.57
N VAL A 353 26.35 -3.73 -20.43
CA VAL A 353 25.81 -4.92 -19.75
C VAL A 353 24.90 -5.69 -20.69
N VAL A 354 25.15 -7.00 -20.78
CA VAL A 354 24.27 -7.95 -21.45
C VAL A 354 23.36 -8.58 -20.38
N HIS A 355 22.07 -8.45 -20.55
CA HIS A 355 21.09 -9.04 -19.66
C HIS A 355 20.77 -10.47 -20.06
N HIS A 356 20.82 -11.37 -19.07
CA HIS A 356 20.47 -12.78 -19.20
C HIS A 356 19.25 -13.06 -18.33
N GLY A 357 18.07 -13.12 -18.94
CA GLY A 357 16.84 -13.49 -18.24
C GLY A 357 16.60 -15.00 -18.33
N ASN A 358 16.34 -15.62 -17.18
CA ASN A 358 15.97 -17.03 -17.10
C ASN A 358 14.64 -17.13 -16.31
N TYR A 359 13.62 -17.67 -16.93
CA TYR A 359 12.28 -17.77 -16.35
C TYR A 359 11.52 -18.98 -16.91
N HIS A 360 10.30 -19.20 -16.44
CA HIS A 360 9.42 -20.23 -17.00
C HIS A 360 8.21 -19.55 -17.63
N ASN A 361 7.81 -20.00 -18.82
CA ASN A 361 6.53 -19.65 -19.39
C ASN A 361 5.40 -20.25 -18.53
N GLU A 362 4.23 -19.64 -18.58
CA GLU A 362 3.05 -20.16 -17.91
C GLU A 362 2.33 -21.26 -18.71
N GLU A 363 2.27 -21.11 -20.03
CA GLU A 363 1.59 -22.06 -20.93
C GLU A 363 2.29 -22.16 -22.29
N PRO A 364 2.93 -23.32 -22.60
CA PRO A 364 3.24 -24.43 -21.70
C PRO A 364 4.27 -24.05 -20.66
N VAL A 365 4.31 -24.77 -19.52
CA VAL A 365 5.34 -24.52 -18.48
C VAL A 365 6.69 -25.04 -18.97
N GLU A 366 7.45 -24.16 -19.55
CA GLU A 366 8.78 -24.49 -20.11
C GLU A 366 9.81 -23.45 -19.63
N PRO A 367 11.05 -23.88 -19.39
CA PRO A 367 12.14 -22.96 -19.14
C PRO A 367 12.38 -22.08 -20.37
N ARG A 368 12.52 -20.79 -20.16
CA ARG A 368 12.86 -19.79 -21.16
C ARG A 368 14.08 -19.02 -20.73
N SER A 369 14.86 -18.65 -21.72
CA SER A 369 15.96 -17.72 -21.50
C SER A 369 15.95 -16.66 -22.60
N HIS A 370 16.53 -15.51 -22.30
CA HIS A 370 16.83 -14.51 -23.30
C HIS A 370 18.18 -13.85 -22.99
N VAL A 371 18.83 -13.41 -24.05
CA VAL A 371 20.08 -12.66 -23.98
C VAL A 371 19.87 -11.38 -24.76
N THR A 372 20.01 -10.24 -24.12
CA THR A 372 19.76 -8.94 -24.76
C THR A 372 20.75 -7.88 -24.25
N ASN A 373 21.29 -7.10 -25.17
CA ASN A 373 22.03 -5.89 -24.86
C ASN A 373 21.10 -4.65 -24.86
N ALA A 374 21.64 -3.48 -24.59
CA ALA A 374 20.84 -2.25 -24.48
C ALA A 374 20.14 -1.86 -25.80
N VAL A 375 20.72 -2.12 -26.99
CA VAL A 375 20.07 -1.84 -28.29
C VAL A 375 18.87 -2.74 -28.49
N MET A 376 19.00 -4.03 -28.20
CA MET A 376 17.91 -5.00 -28.28
C MET A 376 16.82 -4.67 -27.26
N ALA A 377 17.20 -4.31 -26.04
CA ALA A 377 16.27 -3.87 -25.00
C ALA A 377 15.49 -2.65 -25.44
N ALA A 378 16.14 -1.62 -25.99
CA ALA A 378 15.51 -0.40 -26.48
C ALA A 378 14.49 -0.67 -27.60
N THR A 379 14.67 -1.73 -28.42
CA THR A 379 13.67 -2.14 -29.42
C THR A 379 12.55 -3.03 -28.85
N GLY A 380 12.47 -3.16 -27.53
CA GLY A 380 11.40 -3.89 -26.85
C GLY A 380 11.68 -5.36 -26.60
N MET A 381 12.89 -5.86 -26.86
CA MET A 381 13.27 -7.25 -26.58
C MET A 381 13.60 -7.45 -25.09
N GLY A 382 13.47 -8.67 -24.57
CA GLY A 382 13.91 -9.02 -23.22
C GLY A 382 12.81 -9.13 -22.15
N GLY A 383 11.55 -9.21 -22.56
CA GLY A 383 10.42 -9.47 -21.65
C GLY A 383 10.02 -8.29 -20.75
N GLY A 384 9.11 -8.56 -19.82
CA GLY A 384 8.58 -7.58 -18.88
C GLY A 384 7.74 -6.47 -19.51
N VAL A 385 6.96 -5.78 -18.68
CA VAL A 385 6.10 -4.65 -19.08
C VAL A 385 6.35 -3.48 -18.14
N ALA A 386 6.51 -2.27 -18.69
CA ALA A 386 6.59 -1.06 -17.86
C ALA A 386 5.26 -0.82 -17.12
N TRP A 387 5.35 -0.35 -15.89
CA TRP A 387 4.18 -0.02 -15.09
C TRP A 387 3.39 1.15 -15.65
N VAL A 388 4.10 2.09 -16.27
CA VAL A 388 3.51 3.23 -16.97
C VAL A 388 3.97 3.18 -18.43
N GLN A 389 3.04 3.18 -19.37
CA GLN A 389 3.35 3.18 -20.79
C GLN A 389 3.45 4.60 -21.33
N PRO A 390 4.39 4.90 -22.26
CA PRO A 390 4.41 6.16 -22.95
C PRO A 390 3.20 6.30 -23.89
N ASP A 391 2.87 7.53 -24.26
CA ASP A 391 1.87 7.78 -25.29
C ASP A 391 2.24 7.03 -26.58
N ARG A 392 1.23 6.45 -27.23
CA ARG A 392 1.45 5.65 -28.45
C ARG A 392 2.14 6.45 -29.55
N ARG A 393 1.86 7.76 -29.61
CA ARG A 393 2.41 8.66 -30.64
C ARG A 393 3.88 8.98 -30.41
N GLU A 394 4.35 8.89 -29.17
CA GLU A 394 5.73 9.21 -28.78
C GLU A 394 6.63 7.96 -28.82
N ARG A 395 6.06 6.75 -28.84
CA ARG A 395 6.82 5.49 -28.70
C ARG A 395 7.97 5.36 -29.67
N GLU A 396 7.74 5.63 -30.97
CA GLU A 396 8.80 5.51 -31.97
C GLU A 396 9.92 6.51 -31.74
N ALA A 397 9.58 7.76 -31.39
CA ALA A 397 10.57 8.82 -31.13
C ALA A 397 11.42 8.49 -29.89
N LEU A 398 10.78 8.08 -28.80
CA LEU A 398 11.49 7.68 -27.58
C LEU A 398 12.36 6.43 -27.81
N MET A 399 11.86 5.46 -28.58
CA MET A 399 12.63 4.28 -28.96
C MET A 399 13.84 4.64 -29.81
N LEU A 400 13.68 5.51 -30.82
CA LEU A 400 14.77 5.97 -31.66
C LEU A 400 15.86 6.61 -30.82
N GLU A 401 15.48 7.50 -29.90
CA GLU A 401 16.42 8.16 -29.01
C GLU A 401 17.15 7.20 -28.07
N ALA A 402 16.43 6.22 -27.50
CA ALA A 402 17.02 5.19 -26.65
C ALA A 402 17.98 4.27 -27.42
N VAL A 403 17.61 3.86 -28.65
CA VAL A 403 18.47 3.09 -29.55
C VAL A 403 19.72 3.89 -29.93
N THR A 404 19.56 5.17 -30.26
CA THR A 404 20.70 6.07 -30.58
C THR A 404 21.70 6.10 -29.42
N LEU A 405 21.22 6.35 -28.21
CA LEU A 405 22.06 6.35 -27.01
C LEU A 405 22.79 5.03 -26.78
N ALA A 406 22.09 3.90 -26.95
CA ALA A 406 22.70 2.60 -26.77
C ALA A 406 23.80 2.32 -27.80
N VAL A 407 23.60 2.72 -29.07
CA VAL A 407 24.59 2.59 -30.15
C VAL A 407 25.79 3.51 -29.89
N GLU A 408 25.58 4.75 -29.49
CA GLU A 408 26.65 5.70 -29.14
C GLU A 408 27.52 5.20 -27.98
N GLN A 409 26.96 4.42 -27.06
CA GLN A 409 27.71 3.78 -25.98
C GLN A 409 28.42 2.48 -26.41
N GLY A 410 28.36 2.12 -27.69
CA GLY A 410 29.09 0.99 -28.27
C GLY A 410 28.41 -0.36 -28.08
N ALA A 411 27.11 -0.39 -27.85
CA ALA A 411 26.37 -1.66 -27.84
C ALA A 411 26.33 -2.27 -29.25
N ASP A 412 26.55 -3.57 -29.36
CA ASP A 412 26.58 -4.27 -30.65
C ASP A 412 25.20 -4.30 -31.30
N VAL A 413 25.07 -3.61 -32.45
CA VAL A 413 23.85 -3.53 -33.24
C VAL A 413 23.45 -4.84 -33.92
N ASN A 414 24.42 -5.77 -34.07
CA ASN A 414 24.27 -7.08 -34.69
C ASN A 414 24.14 -8.22 -33.68
N ALA A 415 24.09 -7.90 -32.39
CA ALA A 415 23.83 -8.90 -31.37
C ALA A 415 22.52 -9.63 -31.65
N VAL A 416 22.54 -10.96 -31.46
CA VAL A 416 21.34 -11.81 -31.67
C VAL A 416 20.86 -12.39 -30.34
N ASN A 417 19.56 -12.50 -30.20
CA ASN A 417 18.99 -13.25 -29.09
C ASN A 417 19.07 -14.76 -29.34
N ILE A 418 18.57 -15.56 -28.41
CA ILE A 418 18.55 -17.03 -28.52
C ILE A 418 17.78 -17.55 -29.75
N ASP A 419 16.83 -16.78 -30.27
CA ASP A 419 16.03 -17.12 -31.47
C ASP A 419 16.70 -16.63 -32.75
N GLY A 420 17.91 -16.08 -32.70
CA GLY A 420 18.63 -15.51 -33.83
C GLY A 420 18.11 -14.18 -34.34
N ARG A 421 17.27 -13.47 -33.55
CA ARG A 421 16.71 -12.15 -33.89
C ARG A 421 17.61 -11.01 -33.43
N THR A 422 17.68 -9.95 -34.23
CA THR A 422 18.40 -8.71 -33.93
C THR A 422 17.44 -7.59 -33.52
N ALA A 423 17.97 -6.46 -33.06
CA ALA A 423 17.22 -5.22 -32.80
C ALA A 423 16.50 -4.72 -34.08
N LEU A 424 17.12 -4.88 -35.26
CA LEU A 424 16.50 -4.51 -36.55
C LEU A 424 15.23 -5.35 -36.84
N ASP A 425 15.25 -6.64 -36.54
CA ASP A 425 14.07 -7.50 -36.70
C ASP A 425 12.93 -7.08 -35.78
N ALA A 426 13.26 -6.66 -34.55
CA ALA A 426 12.27 -6.16 -33.60
C ALA A 426 11.65 -4.83 -34.08
N ALA A 427 12.47 -3.86 -34.51
CA ALA A 427 12.01 -2.57 -35.03
C ALA A 427 11.10 -2.73 -36.25
N ARG A 428 11.44 -3.62 -37.20
CA ARG A 428 10.62 -3.96 -38.38
C ARG A 428 9.31 -4.62 -37.97
N GLY A 429 9.33 -5.53 -37.00
CA GLY A 429 8.13 -6.16 -36.47
C GLY A 429 7.12 -5.18 -35.84
N LEU A 430 7.62 -4.11 -35.24
CA LEU A 430 6.83 -3.00 -34.68
C LEU A 430 6.37 -2.01 -35.76
N LYS A 431 6.91 -2.08 -36.98
CA LYS A 431 6.69 -1.12 -38.09
C LYS A 431 7.19 0.29 -37.72
N PHE A 432 8.30 0.39 -37.00
CA PHE A 432 8.96 1.62 -36.64
C PHE A 432 10.07 1.91 -37.65
N GLU A 433 9.68 2.55 -38.76
CA GLU A 433 10.55 2.76 -39.93
C GLU A 433 11.76 3.65 -39.61
N ARG A 434 11.60 4.68 -38.78
CA ARG A 434 12.71 5.57 -38.41
C ARG A 434 13.76 4.83 -37.60
N VAL A 435 13.34 3.95 -36.68
CA VAL A 435 14.24 3.12 -35.87
C VAL A 435 14.95 2.10 -36.76
N ALA A 436 14.22 1.46 -37.68
CA ALA A 436 14.80 0.48 -38.61
C ALA A 436 15.83 1.12 -39.55
N SER A 437 15.54 2.31 -40.11
CA SER A 437 16.47 3.07 -40.95
C SER A 437 17.72 3.44 -40.21
N PHE A 438 17.61 4.00 -39.01
CA PHE A 438 18.74 4.35 -38.15
C PHE A 438 19.66 3.13 -37.88
N LEU A 439 19.06 1.99 -37.54
CA LEU A 439 19.83 0.75 -37.30
C LEU A 439 20.59 0.28 -38.54
N VAL A 440 19.96 0.35 -39.72
CA VAL A 440 20.60 -0.02 -41.01
C VAL A 440 21.77 0.93 -41.32
N GLU A 441 21.59 2.22 -41.14
CA GLU A 441 22.64 3.26 -41.32
C GLU A 441 23.86 3.00 -40.42
N HIS A 442 23.63 2.38 -39.24
CA HIS A 442 24.70 1.98 -38.30
C HIS A 442 25.17 0.52 -38.47
N GLY A 443 24.89 -0.10 -39.63
CA GLY A 443 25.38 -1.39 -40.00
C GLY A 443 24.62 -2.59 -39.43
N ALA A 444 23.42 -2.41 -38.91
CA ALA A 444 22.59 -3.50 -38.44
C ALA A 444 22.12 -4.39 -39.60
N ARG A 445 22.14 -5.69 -39.36
CA ARG A 445 21.68 -6.73 -40.30
C ARG A 445 20.48 -7.48 -39.70
N ALA A 446 19.61 -7.99 -40.57
CA ALA A 446 18.57 -8.89 -40.13
C ALA A 446 19.19 -10.20 -39.56
N GLY A 447 18.56 -10.72 -38.53
CA GLY A 447 18.99 -11.97 -37.93
C GLY A 447 18.71 -13.18 -38.83
N THR A 448 19.36 -14.28 -38.50
CA THR A 448 19.12 -15.60 -39.11
C THR A 448 18.11 -16.35 -38.21
N THR A 449 16.82 -16.11 -38.38
CA THR A 449 15.80 -16.88 -37.64
C THR A 449 15.98 -18.37 -37.90
N LYS A 450 16.31 -19.16 -36.89
CA LYS A 450 16.14 -20.61 -36.91
C LYS A 450 14.64 -20.89 -37.11
N ARG A 451 14.28 -21.45 -38.27
CA ARG A 451 12.92 -21.94 -38.55
C ARG A 451 12.59 -23.13 -37.66
#